data_0c9af26c89b1aefc921b5c24ca1f8893
#
_entry.id   0c9af26c89b1aefc921b5c24ca1f8893
#
_cell.length_a   1.000
_cell.length_b   1.000
_cell.length_c   1.000
_cell.angle_alpha   90.00
_cell.angle_beta   90.00
_cell.angle_gamma   90.00
#
_symmetry.space_group_name_H-M   'P 1'
#
loop_
_entity.id
_entity.type
_entity.pdbx_description
1 polymer ?
#
loop_
_entity_poly.entity_id
_entity_poly.type
_entity_poly.pdbx_seq_one_letter_code
_entity_poly.pdbx_strand_id
1 'polypeptide(L)'
;MVVEVMNVYVALDLLAKAVREAREKRGLSQRELARRLNMNTRTIMDLEICRSNPKGETIFLIARELHISLDAIAYAGTSHPNSVSADVLEFFSGKDDAESKDYIDLCRQVEKMKGKGEQ
;
A
#
# COMPACT_ATOMS: atom_id res chain seq x y z
N MET A 1 -8.78 -26.13 12.60
CA MET A 1 -8.87 -24.72 12.24
C MET A 1 -7.61 -24.30 11.52
N VAL A 2 -7.77 -23.86 10.32
CA VAL A 2 -6.62 -23.38 9.58
C VAL A 2 -6.47 -21.91 9.92
N VAL A 3 -5.46 -21.61 10.70
CA VAL A 3 -5.07 -20.23 10.88
C VAL A 3 -4.28 -19.88 9.64
N GLU A 4 -4.87 -19.05 8.81
CA GLU A 4 -4.11 -18.51 7.70
C GLU A 4 -3.11 -17.51 8.27
N VAL A 5 -1.97 -18.04 8.62
CA VAL A 5 -0.84 -17.18 8.95
C VAL A 5 -0.26 -16.78 7.61
N MET A 6 -0.29 -15.49 7.32
CA MET A 6 0.41 -15.01 6.15
C MET A 6 1.87 -15.44 6.28
N ASN A 7 2.28 -16.29 5.36
CA ASN A 7 3.66 -16.71 5.29
C ASN A 7 4.51 -15.46 5.01
N VAL A 8 5.55 -15.25 5.79
CA VAL A 8 6.43 -14.10 5.62
C VAL A 8 7.01 -14.00 4.21
N TYR A 9 7.21 -15.15 3.56
CA TYR A 9 7.70 -15.18 2.18
C TYR A 9 6.66 -14.64 1.20
N VAL A 10 5.38 -14.91 1.43
CA VAL A 10 4.31 -14.35 0.59
C VAL A 10 4.25 -12.83 0.75
N ALA A 11 4.40 -12.33 1.97
CA ALA A 11 4.42 -10.90 2.24
C ALA A 11 5.60 -10.22 1.55
N LEU A 12 6.78 -10.85 1.57
CA LEU A 12 7.96 -10.33 0.89
C LEU A 12 7.81 -10.34 -0.63
N ASP A 13 7.18 -11.39 -1.19
CA ASP A 13 6.89 -11.46 -2.62
C ASP A 13 5.94 -10.33 -3.05
N LEU A 14 4.89 -10.10 -2.28
CA LEU A 14 3.95 -9.02 -2.55
C LEU A 14 4.60 -7.65 -2.45
N LEU A 15 5.46 -7.46 -1.46
CA LEU A 15 6.22 -6.23 -1.31
C LEU A 15 7.16 -6.01 -2.50
N ALA A 16 7.90 -7.03 -2.88
CA ALA A 16 8.84 -6.96 -4.00
C ALA A 16 8.12 -6.57 -5.30
N LYS A 17 6.97 -7.20 -5.55
CA LYS A 17 6.15 -6.91 -6.73
C LYS A 17 5.62 -5.49 -6.67
N ALA A 18 5.10 -5.05 -5.52
CA ALA A 18 4.56 -3.70 -5.36
C ALA A 18 5.63 -2.63 -5.58
N VAL A 19 6.83 -2.87 -5.07
CA VAL A 19 7.96 -1.94 -5.25
C VAL A 19 8.34 -1.84 -6.71
N ARG A 20 8.50 -2.97 -7.39
CA ARG A 20 8.85 -2.98 -8.80
C ARG A 20 7.79 -2.27 -9.65
N GLU A 21 6.53 -2.62 -9.48
CA GLU A 21 5.44 -2.03 -10.26
C GLU A 21 5.34 -0.53 -10.03
N ALA A 22 5.41 -0.08 -8.78
CA ALA A 22 5.32 1.34 -8.45
C ALA A 22 6.52 2.12 -9.00
N ARG A 23 7.71 1.52 -8.93
CA ARG A 23 8.93 2.12 -9.48
C ARG A 23 8.84 2.27 -11.00
N GLU A 24 8.48 1.19 -11.69
CA GLU A 24 8.37 1.18 -13.15
C GLU A 24 7.28 2.15 -13.64
N LYS A 25 6.15 2.18 -12.94
CA LYS A 25 5.05 3.11 -13.26
C LYS A 25 5.51 4.57 -13.22
N ARG A 26 6.46 4.88 -12.37
CA ARG A 26 7.03 6.24 -12.25
C ARG A 26 8.22 6.46 -13.15
N GLY A 27 8.62 5.48 -13.95
CA GLY A 27 9.74 5.59 -14.85
C GLY A 27 11.09 5.66 -14.13
N LEU A 28 11.17 5.17 -12.90
CA LEU A 28 12.42 5.20 -12.12
C LEU A 28 13.21 3.92 -12.32
N SER A 29 14.52 4.06 -12.53
CA SER A 29 15.42 2.91 -12.46
C SER A 29 15.66 2.53 -11.00
N GLN A 30 16.17 1.33 -10.76
CA GLN A 30 16.57 0.91 -9.42
C GLN A 30 17.61 1.86 -8.84
N ARG A 31 18.54 2.30 -9.67
CA ARG A 31 19.58 3.23 -9.28
C ARG A 31 19.04 4.59 -8.89
N GLU A 32 18.05 5.09 -9.65
CA GLU A 32 17.43 6.38 -9.36
C GLU A 32 16.66 6.34 -8.06
N LEU A 33 15.92 5.26 -7.82
CA LEU A 33 15.18 5.10 -6.57
C LEU A 33 16.14 5.05 -5.39
N ALA A 34 17.21 4.26 -5.50
CA ALA A 34 18.22 4.16 -4.45
C ALA A 34 18.85 5.52 -4.15
N ARG A 35 19.14 6.29 -5.19
CA ARG A 35 19.72 7.62 -5.02
C ARG A 35 18.77 8.57 -4.29
N ARG A 36 17.48 8.54 -4.63
CA ARG A 36 16.49 9.37 -3.97
C ARG A 36 16.37 9.07 -2.47
N LEU A 37 16.54 7.79 -2.12
CA LEU A 37 16.42 7.34 -0.75
C LEU A 37 17.77 7.29 -0.01
N ASN A 38 18.84 7.72 -0.67
CA ASN A 38 20.19 7.65 -0.13
C ASN A 38 20.54 6.23 0.32
N MET A 39 20.21 5.28 -0.52
CA MET A 39 20.47 3.85 -0.32
C MET A 39 21.40 3.30 -1.37
N ASN A 40 22.01 2.16 -1.06
CA ASN A 40 22.75 1.39 -2.05
C ASN A 40 21.78 0.77 -3.05
N THR A 41 22.11 0.83 -4.34
CA THR A 41 21.31 0.22 -5.40
C THR A 41 21.07 -1.27 -5.14
N ARG A 42 22.06 -1.94 -4.56
CA ARG A 42 21.96 -3.36 -4.22
C ARG A 42 20.80 -3.64 -3.26
N THR A 43 20.51 -2.71 -2.36
CA THR A 43 19.38 -2.83 -1.43
C THR A 43 18.06 -2.94 -2.21
N ILE A 44 17.87 -2.10 -3.22
CA ILE A 44 16.67 -2.15 -4.06
C ILE A 44 16.63 -3.42 -4.90
N MET A 45 17.75 -3.77 -5.51
CA MET A 45 17.84 -4.98 -6.35
C MET A 45 17.49 -6.24 -5.55
N ASP A 46 18.11 -6.41 -4.39
CA ASP A 46 17.88 -7.58 -3.56
C ASP A 46 16.44 -7.66 -3.04
N LEU A 47 15.86 -6.51 -2.72
CA LEU A 47 14.47 -6.46 -2.30
C LEU A 47 13.52 -6.90 -3.41
N GLU A 48 13.73 -6.44 -4.63
CA GLU A 48 12.85 -6.74 -5.78
C GLU A 48 12.93 -8.20 -6.22
N ILE A 49 14.00 -8.90 -5.92
CA ILE A 49 14.14 -10.33 -6.23
C ILE A 49 14.00 -11.22 -4.99
N CYS A 50 13.57 -10.65 -3.87
CA CYS A 50 13.35 -11.38 -2.62
C CYS A 50 14.61 -12.09 -2.09
N ARG A 51 15.77 -11.52 -2.36
CA ARG A 51 17.05 -12.09 -1.92
C ARG A 51 17.44 -11.64 -0.52
N SER A 52 16.82 -10.60 0.00
CA SER A 52 17.13 -10.07 1.31
C SER A 52 15.90 -9.99 2.18
N ASN A 53 16.11 -9.96 3.48
CA ASN A 53 15.07 -9.61 4.44
C ASN A 53 15.32 -8.15 4.82
N PRO A 54 14.64 -7.21 4.17
CA PRO A 54 14.94 -5.79 4.38
C PRO A 54 14.56 -5.35 5.78
N LYS A 55 15.31 -4.38 6.30
CA LYS A 55 15.00 -3.77 7.60
C LYS A 55 13.68 -2.99 7.49
N GLY A 56 12.94 -2.93 8.60
CA GLY A 56 11.70 -2.17 8.64
C GLY A 56 11.85 -0.73 8.18
N GLU A 57 12.93 -0.07 8.59
CA GLU A 57 13.24 1.28 8.16
C GLU A 57 13.33 1.41 6.64
N THR A 58 14.01 0.47 6.00
CA THR A 58 14.13 0.43 4.54
C THR A 58 12.76 0.30 3.89
N ILE A 59 11.93 -0.60 4.41
CA ILE A 59 10.58 -0.82 3.89
C ILE A 59 9.74 0.46 3.99
N PHE A 60 9.76 1.13 5.14
CA PHE A 60 8.98 2.35 5.34
C PHE A 60 9.45 3.48 4.42
N LEU A 61 10.75 3.64 4.23
CA LEU A 61 11.27 4.69 3.35
C LEU A 61 10.86 4.46 1.90
N ILE A 62 10.95 3.23 1.43
CA ILE A 62 10.57 2.87 0.06
C ILE A 62 9.05 3.04 -0.12
N ALA A 63 8.27 2.55 0.83
CA ALA A 63 6.82 2.64 0.77
C ALA A 63 6.36 4.10 0.72
N ARG A 64 6.98 4.96 1.52
CA ARG A 64 6.65 6.39 1.53
C ARG A 64 7.00 7.05 0.21
N GLU A 65 8.18 6.78 -0.34
CA GLU A 65 8.60 7.37 -1.61
C GLU A 65 7.71 6.94 -2.77
N LEU A 66 7.32 5.68 -2.81
CA LEU A 66 6.54 5.11 -3.89
C LEU A 66 5.02 5.10 -3.62
N HIS A 67 4.60 5.60 -2.48
CA HIS A 67 3.19 5.62 -2.05
C HIS A 67 2.57 4.21 -2.05
N ILE A 68 3.29 3.25 -1.50
CA ILE A 68 2.82 1.87 -1.38
C ILE A 68 2.08 1.71 -0.05
N SER A 69 0.89 1.10 -0.09
CA SER A 69 0.15 0.79 1.12
C SER A 69 0.67 -0.52 1.72
N LEU A 70 1.36 -0.42 2.86
CA LEU A 70 1.83 -1.60 3.57
C LEU A 70 0.67 -2.39 4.18
N ASP A 71 -0.40 -1.71 4.57
CA ASP A 71 -1.60 -2.37 5.07
C ASP A 71 -2.23 -3.27 4.01
N ALA A 72 -2.29 -2.80 2.76
CA ALA A 72 -2.82 -3.59 1.66
C ALA A 72 -2.01 -4.87 1.46
N ILE A 73 -0.69 -4.79 1.65
CA ILE A 73 0.20 -5.95 1.54
C ILE A 73 -0.03 -6.88 2.74
N ALA A 74 -0.06 -6.32 3.94
CA ALA A 74 -0.19 -7.11 5.17
C ALA A 74 -1.50 -7.89 5.23
N TYR A 75 -2.58 -7.32 4.72
CA TYR A 75 -3.90 -7.94 4.77
C TYR A 75 -4.37 -8.49 3.44
N ALA A 76 -3.49 -8.62 2.48
CA ALA A 76 -3.82 -9.19 1.17
C ALA A 76 -4.38 -10.62 1.33
N GLY A 77 -5.52 -10.89 0.70
CA GLY A 77 -6.16 -12.19 0.76
C GLY A 77 -6.86 -12.50 2.08
N THR A 78 -6.88 -11.54 3.01
CA THR A 78 -7.57 -11.73 4.30
C THR A 78 -8.73 -10.75 4.41
N SER A 79 -9.68 -11.09 5.28
CA SER A 79 -10.77 -10.19 5.64
C SER A 79 -10.41 -9.51 6.96
N HIS A 80 -10.08 -8.23 6.90
CA HIS A 80 -9.72 -7.45 8.09
C HIS A 80 -10.74 -6.32 8.25
N PRO A 81 -11.30 -6.13 9.47
CA PRO A 81 -12.36 -5.13 9.68
C PRO A 81 -11.99 -3.71 9.29
N ASN A 82 -10.72 -3.38 9.39
CA ASN A 82 -10.22 -2.04 9.09
C ASN A 82 -9.51 -1.97 7.74
N SER A 83 -9.57 -3.04 6.94
CA SER A 83 -8.95 -3.02 5.62
C SER A 83 -9.81 -2.19 4.67
N VAL A 84 -9.13 -1.44 3.82
CA VAL A 84 -9.76 -0.57 2.83
C VAL A 84 -9.46 -1.13 1.45
N SER A 85 -10.46 -1.20 0.59
CA SER A 85 -10.27 -1.73 -0.76
C SER A 85 -9.31 -0.85 -1.57
N ALA A 86 -8.66 -1.46 -2.56
CA ALA A 86 -7.77 -0.75 -3.46
C ALA A 86 -8.49 0.38 -4.19
N ASP A 87 -9.75 0.17 -4.56
CA ASP A 87 -10.55 1.18 -5.26
C ASP A 87 -10.76 2.43 -4.41
N VAL A 88 -11.01 2.25 -3.11
CA VAL A 88 -11.19 3.37 -2.19
C VAL A 88 -9.88 4.13 -2.02
N LEU A 89 -8.77 3.41 -1.84
CA LEU A 89 -7.46 4.03 -1.73
C LEU A 89 -7.09 4.81 -2.99
N GLU A 90 -7.35 4.25 -4.15
CA GLU A 90 -7.09 4.90 -5.42
C GLU A 90 -7.92 6.18 -5.58
N PHE A 91 -9.20 6.12 -5.23
CA PHE A 91 -10.11 7.25 -5.34
C PHE A 91 -9.62 8.44 -4.51
N PHE A 92 -9.18 8.19 -3.27
CA PHE A 92 -8.72 9.24 -2.38
C PHE A 92 -7.26 9.63 -2.57
N SER A 93 -6.50 8.84 -3.33
CA SER A 93 -5.11 9.14 -3.63
C SER A 93 -5.01 10.42 -4.43
N GLY A 94 -4.16 11.34 -4.01
CA GLY A 94 -3.98 12.61 -4.69
C GLY A 94 -4.99 13.69 -4.30
N LYS A 95 -5.98 13.39 -3.47
CA LYS A 95 -6.89 14.39 -2.93
C LYS A 95 -6.35 14.90 -1.61
N ASP A 96 -6.46 16.21 -1.37
CA ASP A 96 -6.07 16.75 -0.08
C ASP A 96 -7.15 16.49 0.98
N ASP A 97 -6.85 16.86 2.21
CA ASP A 97 -7.74 16.58 3.34
C ASP A 97 -9.10 17.28 3.20
N ALA A 98 -9.10 18.51 2.71
CA ALA A 98 -10.34 19.28 2.55
C ALA A 98 -11.24 18.65 1.50
N GLU A 99 -10.69 18.30 0.35
CA GLU A 99 -11.41 17.64 -0.73
C GLU A 99 -11.93 16.26 -0.29
N SER A 100 -11.09 15.48 0.38
CA SER A 100 -11.49 14.17 0.89
C SER A 100 -12.63 14.27 1.89
N LYS A 101 -12.61 15.30 2.74
CA LYS A 101 -13.67 15.54 3.71
C LYS A 101 -15.01 15.80 3.05
N ASP A 102 -15.02 16.53 1.96
CA ASP A 102 -16.26 16.81 1.23
C ASP A 102 -16.91 15.52 0.73
N TYR A 103 -16.11 14.59 0.20
CA TYR A 103 -16.61 13.29 -0.23
C TYR A 103 -17.10 12.44 0.94
N ILE A 104 -16.38 12.47 2.06
CA ILE A 104 -16.77 11.73 3.26
C ILE A 104 -18.10 12.25 3.81
N ASP A 105 -18.28 13.57 3.85
CA ASP A 105 -19.52 14.18 4.32
C ASP A 105 -20.71 13.77 3.42
N LEU A 106 -20.50 13.73 2.12
CA LEU A 106 -21.51 13.25 1.19
C LEU A 106 -21.87 11.78 1.45
N CYS A 107 -20.85 10.94 1.67
CA CYS A 107 -21.06 9.52 1.98
C CYS A 107 -21.85 9.34 3.27
N ARG A 108 -21.60 10.16 4.28
CA ARG A 108 -22.35 10.13 5.54
C ARG A 108 -23.82 10.49 5.34
N GLN A 109 -24.12 11.42 4.43
CA GLN A 109 -25.50 11.74 4.08
C GLN A 109 -26.19 10.55 3.44
N VAL A 110 -25.52 9.84 2.55
CA VAL A 110 -26.04 8.62 1.92
C VAL A 110 -26.36 7.57 2.97
N GLU A 111 -25.47 7.38 3.95
CA GLU A 111 -25.71 6.44 5.04
C GLU A 111 -26.95 6.79 5.85
N LYS A 112 -27.16 8.07 6.16
CA LYS A 112 -28.34 8.53 6.87
C LYS A 112 -29.63 8.23 6.09
N MET A 113 -29.59 8.42 4.78
CA MET A 113 -30.72 8.11 3.92
C MET A 113 -31.03 6.63 3.91
N LYS A 114 -30.02 5.77 3.85
CA LYS A 114 -30.18 4.33 3.90
C LYS A 114 -30.74 3.87 5.24
N GLY A 115 -30.23 4.42 6.33
CA GLY A 115 -30.72 4.10 7.67
C GLY A 115 -32.18 4.43 7.86
N LYS A 116 -32.64 5.53 7.30
CA LYS A 116 -34.07 5.90 7.34
C LYS A 116 -34.93 4.99 6.49
N GLY A 117 -34.39 4.46 5.41
CA GLY A 117 -35.13 3.55 4.53
C GLY A 117 -35.27 2.15 5.11
N GLU A 118 -34.53 1.78 6.10
CA GLU A 118 -34.55 0.46 6.73
C GLU A 118 -35.51 0.35 7.89
N GLN A 119 -36.15 1.41 8.30
CA GLN A 119 -37.11 1.41 9.41
C GLN A 119 -38.52 1.03 8.97
#